data_d6aa34a3f5ed55b1034a2fb609acc65a
#
_entry.id   d6aa34a3f5ed55b1034a2fb609acc65a
#
_cell.length_a   1.000
_cell.length_b   1.000
_cell.length_c   1.000
_cell.angle_alpha   90.00
_cell.angle_beta   90.00
_cell.angle_gamma   90.00
#
_symmetry.space_group_name_H-M   'P 1'
#
loop_
_entity.id
_entity.type
_entity.pdbx_description
1 polymer ?
#
loop_
_entity_poly.entity_id
_entity_poly.type
_entity_poly.pdbx_seq_one_letter_code
_entity_poly.pdbx_strand_id
1 'polypeptide(L)'
;MPRHISFVFPGQGSQFVGMLDNIDSSLIATIKEDLANQFDFDLIDIINNGPEEVLNKTSITQPAILLASCLAYKQLQLEMDIKPDLMCGHSLGEFSALVASESIDLVNALKLVHKRGIFMENCVNGSMYAILNANFDDILRVCNEVENSLGPVSYTHLTLPTIREV
;
A
#
# COMPACT_ATOMS: atom_id res chain seq x y z
N MET A 1 18.68 -26.63 -3.48
CA MET A 1 18.09 -25.95 -2.33
C MET A 1 16.68 -25.57 -2.71
N PRO A 2 15.67 -25.76 -1.86
CA PRO A 2 14.34 -25.24 -2.13
C PRO A 2 14.44 -23.73 -2.29
N ARG A 3 13.85 -23.19 -3.36
CA ARG A 3 13.78 -21.74 -3.56
C ARG A 3 12.56 -21.24 -2.79
N HIS A 4 12.77 -20.35 -1.82
CA HIS A 4 11.69 -19.65 -1.16
C HIS A 4 11.30 -18.42 -1.96
N ILE A 5 10.00 -18.24 -2.15
CA ILE A 5 9.43 -17.13 -2.90
C ILE A 5 8.71 -16.21 -1.92
N SER A 6 9.09 -14.94 -1.92
CA SER A 6 8.42 -13.91 -1.13
C SER A 6 7.83 -12.86 -2.05
N PHE A 7 6.56 -12.48 -1.80
CA PHE A 7 5.92 -11.35 -2.45
C PHE A 7 5.91 -10.16 -1.51
N VAL A 8 6.39 -9.03 -2.03
CA VAL A 8 6.43 -7.76 -1.30
C VAL A 8 5.56 -6.75 -2.02
N PHE A 9 4.55 -6.23 -1.32
CA PHE A 9 3.60 -5.28 -1.88
C PHE A 9 4.00 -3.83 -1.56
N PRO A 10 3.89 -2.91 -2.54
CA PRO A 10 4.30 -1.53 -2.37
C PRO A 10 3.36 -0.75 -1.44
N GLY A 11 3.87 0.32 -0.86
CA GLY A 11 3.12 1.32 -0.11
C GLY A 11 2.81 2.58 -0.93
N GLN A 12 2.24 3.57 -0.25
CA GLN A 12 1.96 4.88 -0.82
C GLN A 12 3.23 5.54 -1.37
N GLY A 13 3.11 6.19 -2.54
CA GLY A 13 4.22 6.76 -3.30
C GLY A 13 4.56 5.96 -4.58
N SER A 14 3.94 4.80 -4.78
CA SER A 14 4.12 3.97 -5.98
C SER A 14 3.02 4.18 -7.04
N GLN A 15 2.01 5.02 -6.77
CA GLN A 15 0.91 5.30 -7.69
C GLN A 15 1.34 6.12 -8.89
N PHE A 16 0.73 5.87 -10.03
CA PHE A 16 0.81 6.69 -11.24
C PHE A 16 -0.44 6.47 -12.10
N VAL A 17 -0.78 7.47 -12.90
CA VAL A 17 -1.90 7.37 -13.86
C VAL A 17 -1.56 6.31 -14.91
N GLY A 18 -2.50 5.41 -15.20
CA GLY A 18 -2.29 4.28 -16.11
C GLY A 18 -1.67 3.03 -15.47
N MET A 19 -1.60 2.93 -14.14
CA MET A 19 -0.99 1.76 -13.50
C MET A 19 -1.77 0.45 -13.69
N LEU A 20 -2.95 0.49 -14.33
CA LEU A 20 -3.70 -0.70 -14.75
C LEU A 20 -3.51 -1.05 -16.25
N ASP A 21 -2.72 -0.30 -17.02
CA ASP A 21 -2.60 -0.47 -18.47
C ASP A 21 -2.11 -1.87 -18.90
N ASN A 22 -1.32 -2.52 -18.04
CA ASN A 22 -0.79 -3.86 -18.28
C ASN A 22 -1.61 -4.98 -17.61
N ILE A 23 -2.76 -4.65 -17.03
CA ILE A 23 -3.66 -5.63 -16.41
C ILE A 23 -4.68 -6.11 -17.44
N ASP A 24 -4.94 -7.41 -17.46
CA ASP A 24 -5.95 -8.01 -18.36
C ASP A 24 -7.31 -7.34 -18.14
N SER A 25 -7.90 -6.90 -19.25
CA SER A 25 -9.19 -6.19 -19.23
C SER A 25 -10.33 -7.03 -18.66
N SER A 26 -10.27 -8.35 -18.75
CA SER A 26 -11.26 -9.24 -18.16
C SER A 26 -11.23 -9.22 -16.63
N LEU A 27 -10.03 -9.12 -16.02
CA LEU A 27 -9.87 -8.95 -14.58
C LEU A 27 -10.42 -7.60 -14.11
N ILE A 28 -10.13 -6.54 -14.86
CA ILE A 28 -10.67 -5.20 -14.58
C ILE A 28 -12.19 -5.19 -14.69
N ALA A 29 -12.76 -5.83 -15.72
CA ALA A 29 -14.20 -5.89 -15.90
C ALA A 29 -14.90 -6.61 -14.73
N THR A 30 -14.34 -7.72 -14.26
CA THR A 30 -14.90 -8.46 -13.12
C THR A 30 -14.97 -7.58 -11.86
N ILE A 31 -13.89 -6.91 -11.52
CA ILE A 31 -13.86 -6.09 -10.29
C ILE A 31 -14.68 -4.80 -10.45
N LYS A 32 -14.84 -4.28 -11.66
CA LYS A 32 -15.66 -3.09 -11.92
C LYS A 32 -17.11 -3.27 -11.49
N GLU A 33 -17.67 -4.46 -11.72
CA GLU A 33 -19.02 -4.80 -11.28
C GLU A 33 -19.12 -4.82 -9.75
N ASP A 34 -18.14 -5.42 -9.07
CA ASP A 34 -18.08 -5.49 -7.61
C ASP A 34 -17.88 -4.12 -6.95
N LEU A 35 -17.18 -3.20 -7.64
CA LEU A 35 -16.94 -1.84 -7.17
C LEU A 35 -18.12 -0.90 -7.45
N ALA A 36 -19.08 -1.29 -8.28
CA ALA A 36 -20.23 -0.47 -8.58
C ALA A 36 -20.96 -0.05 -7.30
N ASN A 37 -21.09 1.25 -7.09
CA ASN A 37 -21.73 1.86 -5.91
C ASN A 37 -21.00 1.64 -4.55
N GLN A 38 -19.74 1.21 -4.55
CA GLN A 38 -18.95 1.11 -3.31
C GLN A 38 -18.29 2.43 -2.91
N PHE A 39 -18.09 3.31 -3.88
CA PHE A 39 -17.51 4.65 -3.72
C PHE A 39 -18.41 5.69 -4.39
N ASP A 40 -18.28 6.95 -4.01
CA ASP A 40 -18.92 8.10 -4.64
C ASP A 40 -18.12 8.63 -5.85
N PHE A 41 -17.09 7.88 -6.29
CA PHE A 41 -16.23 8.15 -7.44
C PHE A 41 -15.90 6.86 -8.19
N ASP A 42 -15.50 6.97 -9.46
CA ASP A 42 -14.99 5.83 -10.24
C ASP A 42 -13.48 5.67 -10.02
N LEU A 43 -13.12 4.73 -9.13
CA LEU A 43 -11.73 4.43 -8.79
C LEU A 43 -10.91 4.00 -10.01
N ILE A 44 -11.50 3.18 -10.90
CA ILE A 44 -10.81 2.66 -12.09
C ILE A 44 -10.56 3.79 -13.08
N ASP A 45 -11.52 4.68 -13.26
CA ASP A 45 -11.37 5.85 -14.14
C ASP A 45 -10.27 6.78 -13.62
N ILE A 46 -10.24 7.07 -12.32
CA ILE A 46 -9.17 7.89 -11.72
C ILE A 46 -7.80 7.24 -11.90
N ILE A 47 -7.68 5.93 -11.74
CA ILE A 47 -6.42 5.23 -11.95
C ILE A 47 -5.95 5.35 -13.39
N ASN A 48 -6.85 5.17 -14.36
CA ASN A 48 -6.48 5.12 -15.78
C ASN A 48 -6.30 6.50 -16.40
N ASN A 49 -7.13 7.46 -16.01
CA ASN A 49 -7.26 8.74 -16.70
C ASN A 49 -6.88 9.95 -15.81
N GLY A 50 -6.71 9.75 -14.50
CA GLY A 50 -6.40 10.82 -13.56
C GLY A 50 -7.59 11.70 -13.21
N PRO A 51 -7.39 13.00 -12.92
CA PRO A 51 -6.08 13.67 -12.92
C PRO A 51 -5.15 13.24 -11.78
N GLU A 52 -3.86 13.44 -11.95
CA GLU A 52 -2.82 13.01 -11.00
C GLU A 52 -3.03 13.61 -9.60
N GLU A 53 -3.49 14.85 -9.51
CA GLU A 53 -3.77 15.53 -8.24
C GLU A 53 -4.90 14.83 -7.46
N VAL A 54 -5.85 14.20 -8.14
CA VAL A 54 -6.91 13.42 -7.50
C VAL A 54 -6.36 12.06 -7.06
N LEU A 55 -5.59 11.39 -7.93
CA LEU A 55 -4.96 10.11 -7.61
C LEU A 55 -4.00 10.24 -6.41
N ASN A 56 -3.36 11.39 -6.23
CA ASN A 56 -2.42 11.68 -5.14
C ASN A 56 -3.08 12.04 -3.79
N LYS A 57 -4.41 12.15 -3.72
CA LYS A 57 -5.10 12.25 -2.43
C LYS A 57 -4.99 10.92 -1.69
N THR A 58 -4.57 10.94 -0.44
CA THR A 58 -4.32 9.73 0.36
C THR A 58 -5.53 8.79 0.39
N SER A 59 -6.73 9.35 0.49
CA SER A 59 -8.01 8.61 0.45
C SER A 59 -8.25 7.88 -0.88
N ILE A 60 -7.69 8.37 -1.98
CA ILE A 60 -7.78 7.77 -3.32
C ILE A 60 -6.54 6.90 -3.61
N THR A 61 -5.35 7.39 -3.27
CA THR A 61 -4.08 6.68 -3.48
C THR A 61 -4.09 5.29 -2.87
N GLN A 62 -4.59 5.17 -1.62
CA GLN A 62 -4.56 3.89 -0.92
C GLN A 62 -5.40 2.81 -1.60
N PRO A 63 -6.69 3.01 -1.88
CA PRO A 63 -7.45 2.01 -2.63
C PRO A 63 -6.93 1.79 -4.06
N ALA A 64 -6.36 2.80 -4.71
CA ALA A 64 -5.79 2.68 -6.05
C ALA A 64 -4.59 1.72 -6.08
N ILE A 65 -3.62 1.89 -5.19
CA ILE A 65 -2.45 1.00 -5.09
C ILE A 65 -2.87 -0.42 -4.66
N LEU A 66 -3.81 -0.53 -3.70
CA LEU A 66 -4.32 -1.83 -3.28
C LEU A 66 -4.94 -2.59 -4.45
N LEU A 67 -5.82 -1.93 -5.19
CA LEU A 67 -6.48 -2.54 -6.37
C LEU A 67 -5.45 -2.99 -7.41
N ALA A 68 -4.55 -2.11 -7.82
CA ALA A 68 -3.54 -2.43 -8.83
C ALA A 68 -2.62 -3.58 -8.37
N SER A 69 -2.18 -3.57 -7.12
CA SER A 69 -1.35 -4.63 -6.54
C SER A 69 -2.04 -5.99 -6.54
N CYS A 70 -3.32 -6.02 -6.14
CA CYS A 70 -4.10 -7.27 -6.09
C CYS A 70 -4.41 -7.81 -7.48
N LEU A 71 -4.72 -6.93 -8.45
CA LEU A 71 -4.96 -7.35 -9.84
C LEU A 71 -3.67 -7.86 -10.49
N ALA A 72 -2.54 -7.18 -10.29
CA ALA A 72 -1.25 -7.64 -10.79
C ALA A 72 -0.86 -9.01 -10.21
N TYR A 73 -1.07 -9.20 -8.90
CA TYR A 73 -0.84 -10.49 -8.25
C TYR A 73 -1.79 -11.58 -8.81
N LYS A 74 -3.06 -11.26 -9.01
CA LYS A 74 -4.05 -12.18 -9.58
C LYS A 74 -3.68 -12.58 -11.01
N GLN A 75 -3.26 -11.63 -11.83
CA GLN A 75 -2.80 -11.90 -13.19
C GLN A 75 -1.58 -12.81 -13.18
N LEU A 76 -0.59 -12.51 -12.33
CA LEU A 76 0.61 -13.34 -12.19
C LEU A 76 0.27 -14.78 -11.79
N GLN A 77 -0.70 -14.99 -10.89
CA GLN A 77 -1.15 -16.32 -10.50
C GLN A 77 -1.83 -17.09 -11.66
N LEU A 78 -2.52 -16.38 -12.56
CA LEU A 78 -3.13 -17.01 -13.74
C LEU A 78 -2.11 -17.37 -14.82
N GLU A 79 -1.04 -16.59 -14.93
CA GLU A 79 0.02 -16.81 -15.92
C GLU A 79 1.07 -17.84 -15.44
N MET A 80 1.28 -17.94 -14.15
CA MET A 80 2.36 -18.73 -13.56
C MET A 80 1.85 -19.50 -12.34
N ASP A 81 2.13 -20.79 -12.26
CA ASP A 81 1.86 -21.61 -11.06
C ASP A 81 2.90 -21.33 -9.96
N ILE A 82 2.88 -20.08 -9.45
CA ILE A 82 3.78 -19.66 -8.37
C ILE A 82 2.98 -19.54 -7.07
N LYS A 83 3.45 -20.27 -6.05
CA LYS A 83 2.92 -20.13 -4.68
C LYS A 83 3.99 -19.48 -3.81
N PRO A 84 3.71 -18.32 -3.22
CA PRO A 84 4.64 -17.70 -2.30
C PRO A 84 4.67 -18.42 -0.95
N ASP A 85 5.86 -18.50 -0.36
CA ASP A 85 6.05 -18.95 1.02
C ASP A 85 5.76 -17.85 2.04
N LEU A 86 5.94 -16.58 1.62
CA LEU A 86 5.75 -15.40 2.44
C LEU A 86 5.15 -14.26 1.60
N MET A 87 4.24 -13.54 2.22
CA MET A 87 3.71 -12.28 1.70
C MET A 87 3.90 -11.19 2.74
N CYS A 88 4.37 -10.03 2.33
CA CYS A 88 4.50 -8.86 3.19
C CYS A 88 4.31 -7.58 2.39
N GLY A 89 4.19 -6.45 3.09
CA GLY A 89 4.05 -5.15 2.46
C GLY A 89 4.41 -4.03 3.40
N HIS A 90 4.70 -2.87 2.83
CA HIS A 90 5.00 -1.67 3.59
C HIS A 90 3.74 -0.84 3.81
N SER A 91 3.34 -0.62 5.07
CA SER A 91 2.18 0.22 5.44
C SER A 91 0.89 -0.23 4.73
N LEU A 92 0.49 0.46 3.65
CA LEU A 92 -0.62 0.08 2.80
C LEU A 92 -0.44 -1.32 2.18
N GLY A 93 0.78 -1.68 1.80
CA GLY A 93 1.10 -2.98 1.21
C GLY A 93 0.75 -4.17 2.10
N GLU A 94 0.65 -3.99 3.42
CA GLU A 94 0.17 -5.02 4.34
C GLU A 94 -1.26 -5.45 4.00
N PHE A 95 -2.13 -4.50 3.63
CA PHE A 95 -3.49 -4.80 3.20
C PHE A 95 -3.52 -5.57 1.87
N SER A 96 -2.60 -5.24 0.96
CA SER A 96 -2.44 -6.01 -0.29
C SER A 96 -2.00 -7.45 0.00
N ALA A 97 -1.09 -7.65 0.95
CA ALA A 97 -0.66 -8.98 1.40
C ALA A 97 -1.81 -9.75 2.05
N LEU A 98 -2.66 -9.10 2.86
CA LEU A 98 -3.83 -9.73 3.48
C LEU A 98 -4.88 -10.13 2.44
N VAL A 99 -5.09 -9.33 1.40
CA VAL A 99 -5.99 -9.71 0.29
C VAL A 99 -5.39 -10.86 -0.52
N ALA A 100 -4.10 -10.78 -0.86
CA ALA A 100 -3.40 -11.81 -1.63
C ALA A 100 -3.36 -13.17 -0.91
N SER A 101 -3.31 -13.17 0.44
CA SER A 101 -3.39 -14.35 1.29
C SER A 101 -4.82 -14.80 1.62
N GLU A 102 -5.84 -14.18 1.00
CA GLU A 102 -7.27 -14.47 1.22
C GLU A 102 -7.75 -14.24 2.68
N SER A 103 -7.00 -13.46 3.46
CA SER A 103 -7.35 -13.12 4.85
C SER A 103 -8.45 -12.07 4.94
N ILE A 104 -8.61 -11.24 3.90
CA ILE A 104 -9.68 -10.26 3.74
C ILE A 104 -10.09 -10.20 2.27
N ASP A 105 -11.37 -10.03 1.98
CA ASP A 105 -11.82 -9.83 0.60
C ASP A 105 -11.45 -8.44 0.08
N LEU A 106 -11.26 -8.35 -1.24
CA LEU A 106 -10.75 -7.16 -1.91
C LEU A 106 -11.67 -5.94 -1.71
N VAL A 107 -13.00 -6.11 -1.81
CA VAL A 107 -13.94 -4.99 -1.71
C VAL A 107 -13.93 -4.39 -0.31
N ASN A 108 -13.93 -5.23 0.73
CA ASN A 108 -13.84 -4.77 2.10
C ASN A 108 -12.49 -4.14 2.41
N ALA A 109 -11.40 -4.69 1.88
CA ALA A 109 -10.07 -4.09 2.01
C ALA A 109 -10.00 -2.70 1.35
N LEU A 110 -10.55 -2.53 0.15
CA LEU A 110 -10.61 -1.25 -0.55
C LEU A 110 -11.38 -0.18 0.25
N LYS A 111 -12.53 -0.53 0.80
CA LYS A 111 -13.30 0.36 1.70
C LYS A 111 -12.51 0.72 2.96
N LEU A 112 -11.84 -0.25 3.55
CA LEU A 112 -11.06 -0.06 4.76
C LEU A 112 -9.90 0.91 4.54
N VAL A 113 -9.13 0.73 3.46
CA VAL A 113 -7.99 1.61 3.17
C VAL A 113 -8.43 2.98 2.68
N HIS A 114 -9.58 3.10 1.99
CA HIS A 114 -10.18 4.38 1.66
C HIS A 114 -10.51 5.16 2.94
N LYS A 115 -11.19 4.53 3.89
CA LYS A 115 -11.51 5.14 5.19
C LYS A 115 -10.25 5.49 5.98
N ARG A 116 -9.23 4.62 5.95
CA ARG A 116 -7.90 4.90 6.53
C ARG A 116 -7.30 6.15 5.92
N GLY A 117 -7.35 6.29 4.59
CA GLY A 117 -6.87 7.46 3.87
C GLY A 117 -7.57 8.75 4.28
N ILE A 118 -8.91 8.72 4.41
CA ILE A 118 -9.69 9.86 4.90
C ILE A 118 -9.25 10.27 6.32
N PHE A 119 -9.05 9.32 7.22
CA PHE A 119 -8.58 9.63 8.57
C PHE A 119 -7.17 10.26 8.55
N MET A 120 -6.28 9.78 7.68
CA MET A 120 -4.94 10.34 7.54
C MET A 120 -4.96 11.76 6.97
N GLU A 121 -5.83 12.04 5.99
CA GLU A 121 -6.00 13.38 5.41
C GLU A 121 -6.56 14.39 6.42
N ASN A 122 -7.44 13.93 7.30
CA ASN A 122 -8.08 14.75 8.33
C ASN A 122 -7.25 14.85 9.63
N CYS A 123 -6.07 14.28 9.68
CA CYS A 123 -5.18 14.39 10.83
C CYS A 123 -4.58 15.81 10.87
N VAL A 124 -5.00 16.61 11.83
CA VAL A 124 -4.88 18.08 11.85
C VAL A 124 -3.63 18.48 12.57
N ASN A 125 -2.69 18.13 12.97
CA ASN A 125 -1.48 18.64 13.68
C ASN A 125 -0.37 17.59 13.75
N GLY A 126 0.23 17.28 12.61
CA GLY A 126 1.38 16.40 12.60
C GLY A 126 2.11 16.48 11.27
N SER A 127 3.36 16.03 11.30
CA SER A 127 4.18 15.87 10.10
C SER A 127 4.78 14.47 10.11
N MET A 128 4.92 13.88 8.93
CA MET A 128 5.60 12.60 8.78
C MET A 128 6.87 12.79 7.97
N TYR A 129 7.96 12.25 8.47
CA TYR A 129 9.27 12.31 7.84
C TYR A 129 9.84 10.92 7.64
N ALA A 130 10.34 10.63 6.43
CA ALA A 130 11.20 9.48 6.17
C ALA A 130 12.65 9.89 6.43
N ILE A 131 13.26 9.31 7.45
CA ILE A 131 14.65 9.61 7.80
C ILE A 131 15.53 8.55 7.18
N LEU A 132 16.45 8.97 6.31
CA LEU A 132 17.38 8.11 5.59
C LEU A 132 18.81 8.30 6.11
N ASN A 133 19.56 7.20 6.20
CA ASN A 133 20.99 7.21 6.51
C ASN A 133 21.35 7.85 7.86
N ALA A 134 20.49 7.77 8.87
CA ALA A 134 20.76 8.26 10.21
C ALA A 134 20.97 7.08 11.19
N ASN A 135 21.71 7.35 12.26
CA ASN A 135 21.88 6.41 13.36
C ASN A 135 20.56 6.29 14.14
N PHE A 136 20.18 5.07 14.50
CA PHE A 136 18.92 4.81 15.20
C PHE A 136 18.87 5.48 16.59
N ASP A 137 19.97 5.47 17.32
CA ASP A 137 20.04 6.10 18.66
C ASP A 137 19.84 7.63 18.59
N ASP A 138 20.35 8.26 17.51
CA ASP A 138 20.12 9.70 17.27
C ASP A 138 18.65 9.97 16.93
N ILE A 139 18.01 9.10 16.18
CA ILE A 139 16.57 9.20 15.87
C ILE A 139 15.77 9.11 17.17
N LEU A 140 16.05 8.10 18.01
CA LEU A 140 15.37 7.93 19.30
C LEU A 140 15.52 9.15 20.19
N ARG A 141 16.74 9.70 20.27
CA ARG A 141 16.99 10.91 21.06
C ARG A 141 16.15 12.09 20.57
N VAL A 142 16.13 12.34 19.26
CA VAL A 142 15.31 13.41 18.67
C VAL A 142 13.83 13.17 18.88
N CYS A 143 13.34 11.93 18.71
CA CYS A 143 11.93 11.60 18.99
C CYS A 143 11.56 11.92 20.44
N ASN A 144 12.39 11.55 21.39
CA ASN A 144 12.17 11.85 22.81
C ASN A 144 12.18 13.37 23.10
N GLU A 145 13.09 14.13 22.48
CA GLU A 145 13.13 15.59 22.60
C GLU A 145 11.86 16.25 22.04
N VAL A 146 11.38 15.77 20.88
CA VAL A 146 10.15 16.28 20.26
C VAL A 146 8.93 15.90 21.09
N GLU A 147 8.85 14.65 21.58
CA GLU A 147 7.74 14.19 22.41
C GLU A 147 7.60 15.03 23.70
N ASN A 148 8.73 15.34 24.34
CA ASN A 148 8.75 16.17 25.56
C ASN A 148 8.36 17.64 25.30
N SER A 149 8.54 18.15 24.08
CA SER A 149 8.31 19.56 23.76
C SER A 149 7.03 19.83 23.00
N LEU A 150 6.59 18.92 22.13
CA LEU A 150 5.48 19.15 21.17
C LEU A 150 4.32 18.15 21.30
N GLY A 151 4.51 17.03 22.00
CA GLY A 151 3.52 15.99 22.19
C GLY A 151 3.91 14.64 21.55
N PRO A 152 3.01 13.67 21.53
CA PRO A 152 3.35 12.28 21.24
C PRO A 152 3.97 12.08 19.85
N VAL A 153 5.04 11.29 19.80
CA VAL A 153 5.75 10.88 18.59
C VAL A 153 5.55 9.40 18.37
N SER A 154 5.16 9.05 17.14
CA SER A 154 5.13 7.65 16.68
C SER A 154 6.21 7.43 15.63
N TYR A 155 6.96 6.36 15.76
CA TYR A 155 7.99 5.98 14.78
C TYR A 155 8.00 4.50 14.53
N THR A 156 8.40 4.13 13.30
CA THR A 156 8.55 2.75 12.86
C THR A 156 9.95 2.55 12.30
N HIS A 157 10.60 1.48 12.70
CA HIS A 157 11.90 1.10 12.20
C HIS A 157 11.74 0.12 11.04
N LEU A 158 12.17 0.52 9.84
CA LEU A 158 12.00 -0.23 8.59
C LEU A 158 13.33 -0.77 8.02
N THR A 159 14.39 -0.89 8.82
CA THR A 159 15.61 -1.52 8.34
C THR A 159 15.44 -3.03 8.30
N LEU A 160 15.58 -3.60 7.12
CA LEU A 160 15.83 -5.03 7.00
C LEU A 160 17.14 -5.35 7.72
N PRO A 161 17.19 -6.40 8.57
CA PRO A 161 18.44 -6.82 9.16
C PRO A 161 19.40 -7.17 8.03
N THR A 162 20.51 -6.45 7.93
CA THR A 162 21.59 -6.80 7.01
C THR A 162 22.23 -8.05 7.58
N ILE A 163 21.88 -9.22 7.06
CA ILE A 163 22.62 -10.45 7.34
C ILE A 163 23.95 -10.25 6.61
N ARG A 164 24.97 -9.86 7.35
CA ARG A 164 26.35 -10.01 6.91
C ARG A 164 26.69 -11.47 7.08
N GLU A 165 26.64 -12.24 6.00
CA GLU A 165 27.34 -13.52 5.98
C GLU A 165 28.84 -13.23 6.12
N VAL A 166 29.46 -13.81 7.13
CA VAL A 166 30.91 -13.82 7.37
C VAL A 166 31.51 -14.96 6.58
#